data_3d06a6af661aa2027f864937b8887ebc
#
_entry.id   3d06a6af661aa2027f864937b8887ebc
#
_cell.length_a   1.000
_cell.length_b   1.000
_cell.length_c   1.000
_cell.angle_alpha   90.00
_cell.angle_beta   90.00
_cell.angle_gamma   90.00
#
_symmetry.space_group_name_H-M   'P 1'
#
loop_
_entity.id
_entity.type
_entity.pdbx_description
1 polymer ?
#
loop_
_entity_poly.entity_id
_entity_poly.type
_entity_poly.pdbx_seq_one_letter_code
_entity_poly.pdbx_strand_id
1 'polypeptide(L)'
;MKKDLCHRLMLILLCLAGILISFPVLGDEGMWTFDNPPVKQVQEKYGFVITRQWLDRVRLASVRFNDGGSGSFVSSKGLILTNHHVALGQLQKVSTPQKNYVNDGFYARSAAEEMKCPDLELNVLISMEDVTRRLQGSVKRGMSDDAAFQARKAEIAKIEKESLESTGLRSDVVTLYAGGEYWLYRYKKYTDVRLVFAPEQKIAFFGGDPDNFTYPRFDLDMALFRAYEGGNPVESKEFLKWNPAGAQAGDLVFVSGNPGSTDRMSAMSQIEVERDYTLPTNIQLIRRRLEVLRRYASGGAEQMREAANQIFGLENSLKAFLGEYNGLLDKTLIAKKQKEETDFRTRIAGNADLKAKYGAAWDEIARAEQKELSRYKETRFRSLRGSRIASLALTIVQYVAEIKKPDGERLTGFHDSELDSLRFRLLSPAPVYPQMEEKLLEDSLQESLDQLGPRDAFVEAALKKRTPAEVAGEAIAGTKLGDPVYRKSLMDGGQSAIDASNDPAILLARRVDPLVRELRKWLENNVESVLMAAGEKIGQARFAAYGRSEYPDATFTLRLSYGSIKGYPMNGTEAPPKTTFYGLYDRSLSFDGRPPFDLPP
;
A
#
# COMPACT_ATOMS: atom_id res chain seq x y z
N MET A 1 -3.90 51.38 49.79
CA MET A 1 -5.04 50.61 49.24
C MET A 1 -5.10 50.54 47.70
N LYS A 2 -4.99 51.66 46.91
CA LYS A 2 -5.09 51.56 45.44
C LYS A 2 -3.86 50.90 44.77
N LYS A 3 -2.66 51.03 45.30
CA LYS A 3 -1.44 50.38 44.75
C LYS A 3 -1.39 48.88 44.99
N ASP A 4 -1.91 48.37 46.10
CA ASP A 4 -1.94 46.95 46.39
C ASP A 4 -3.00 46.21 45.58
N LEU A 5 -4.11 46.87 45.23
CA LEU A 5 -5.13 46.31 44.38
C LEU A 5 -4.64 46.14 42.92
N CYS A 6 -3.89 47.12 42.38
CA CYS A 6 -3.27 47.01 41.07
C CYS A 6 -2.22 45.91 40.98
N HIS A 7 -1.38 45.73 42.05
CA HIS A 7 -0.41 44.62 42.06
C HIS A 7 -1.09 43.24 42.15
N ARG A 8 -2.16 43.09 42.92
CA ARG A 8 -2.93 41.84 43.00
C ARG A 8 -3.67 41.54 41.71
N LEU A 9 -4.25 42.53 41.03
CA LEU A 9 -4.86 42.36 39.68
C LEU A 9 -3.81 42.02 38.62
N MET A 10 -2.65 42.60 38.66
CA MET A 10 -1.56 42.32 37.73
C MET A 10 -0.98 40.90 37.92
N LEU A 11 -0.86 40.43 39.18
CA LEU A 11 -0.47 39.05 39.50
C LEU A 11 -1.53 38.02 39.08
N ILE A 12 -2.81 38.34 39.26
CA ILE A 12 -3.92 37.48 38.81
C ILE A 12 -3.98 37.42 37.27
N LEU A 13 -3.74 38.54 36.58
CA LEU A 13 -3.66 38.57 35.11
C LEU A 13 -2.42 37.83 34.59
N LEU A 14 -1.26 37.89 35.25
CA LEU A 14 -0.07 37.10 34.93
C LEU A 14 -0.26 35.60 35.20
N CYS A 15 -1.00 35.21 36.27
CA CYS A 15 -1.37 33.82 36.53
C CYS A 15 -2.42 33.31 35.53
N LEU A 16 -3.39 34.13 35.13
CA LEU A 16 -4.37 33.77 34.10
C LEU A 16 -3.77 33.72 32.69
N ALA A 17 -2.79 34.55 32.38
CA ALA A 17 -2.04 34.48 31.11
C ALA A 17 -1.10 33.25 31.04
N GLY A 18 -0.63 32.73 32.19
CA GLY A 18 0.16 31.51 32.29
C GLY A 18 -0.66 30.20 32.11
N ILE A 19 -1.98 30.26 32.23
CA ILE A 19 -2.86 29.07 32.18
C ILE A 19 -3.44 28.78 30.78
N LEU A 20 -3.23 29.65 29.81
CA LEU A 20 -3.80 29.53 28.46
C LEU A 20 -2.81 29.27 27.32
N ILE A 21 -1.57 28.92 27.62
CA ILE A 21 -0.70 28.37 26.60
C ILE A 21 -0.75 26.84 26.72
N SER A 22 -1.87 26.25 26.35
CA SER A 22 -1.87 24.87 25.90
C SER A 22 -1.11 24.85 24.57
N PHE A 23 0.19 24.60 24.62
CA PHE A 23 0.91 24.23 23.44
C PHE A 23 0.21 22.97 22.89
N PRO A 24 -0.25 22.99 21.63
CA PRO A 24 -0.70 21.76 21.03
C PRO A 24 0.45 20.77 21.16
N VAL A 25 0.23 19.62 21.76
CA VAL A 25 1.20 18.52 21.78
C VAL A 25 1.23 17.98 20.36
N LEU A 26 2.00 18.63 19.51
CA LEU A 26 2.27 18.13 18.16
C LEU A 26 3.17 16.91 18.32
N GLY A 27 2.73 15.78 17.78
CA GLY A 27 3.57 14.60 17.61
C GLY A 27 4.79 14.94 16.75
N ASP A 28 5.85 14.15 16.86
CA ASP A 28 6.97 14.28 15.94
C ASP A 28 6.53 13.81 14.55
N GLU A 29 6.64 14.71 13.58
CA GLU A 29 6.17 14.46 12.22
C GLU A 29 7.28 13.85 11.37
N GLY A 30 6.93 12.88 10.53
CA GLY A 30 7.80 12.40 9.47
C GLY A 30 7.85 10.89 9.29
N MET A 31 7.88 10.50 8.00
CA MET A 31 8.21 9.17 7.51
C MET A 31 9.53 9.27 6.74
N TRP A 32 10.63 9.37 7.48
CA TRP A 32 11.96 9.68 6.95
C TRP A 32 12.54 8.48 6.20
N THR A 33 13.24 8.75 5.11
CA THR A 33 14.00 7.71 4.41
C THR A 33 15.33 7.42 5.13
N PHE A 34 15.91 6.25 4.91
CA PHE A 34 17.17 5.85 5.54
C PHE A 34 18.41 6.55 4.94
N ASP A 35 18.28 7.16 3.77
CA ASP A 35 19.30 8.06 3.17
C ASP A 35 19.24 9.49 3.72
N ASN A 36 18.06 9.92 4.20
CA ASN A 36 17.85 11.25 4.78
C ASN A 36 17.14 11.15 6.15
N PRO A 37 17.77 10.54 7.19
CA PRO A 37 17.17 10.38 8.51
C PRO A 37 17.18 11.71 9.30
N PRO A 38 16.27 11.88 10.28
CA PRO A 38 16.12 13.11 11.07
C PRO A 38 17.17 13.26 12.17
N VAL A 39 18.47 13.17 11.83
CA VAL A 39 19.57 13.12 12.79
C VAL A 39 19.58 14.33 13.72
N LYS A 40 19.49 15.55 13.12
CA LYS A 40 19.55 16.81 13.87
C LYS A 40 18.34 16.96 14.80
N GLN A 41 17.15 16.72 14.29
CA GLN A 41 15.89 16.86 15.03
C GLN A 41 15.85 15.92 16.25
N VAL A 42 16.26 14.66 16.06
CA VAL A 42 16.29 13.67 17.14
C VAL A 42 17.34 14.00 18.18
N GLN A 43 18.54 14.45 17.75
CA GLN A 43 19.60 14.82 18.66
C GLN A 43 19.24 16.07 19.50
N GLU A 44 18.68 17.10 18.87
CA GLU A 44 18.29 18.34 19.56
C GLU A 44 17.13 18.11 20.54
N LYS A 45 16.14 17.31 20.17
CA LYS A 45 14.95 17.11 20.99
C LYS A 45 15.12 16.05 22.08
N TYR A 46 15.84 14.97 21.77
CA TYR A 46 15.92 13.78 22.63
C TYR A 46 17.33 13.44 23.11
N GLY A 47 18.37 14.15 22.64
CA GLY A 47 19.75 13.84 22.97
C GLY A 47 20.28 12.52 22.36
N PHE A 48 19.50 11.86 21.49
CA PHE A 48 19.88 10.58 20.88
C PHE A 48 20.63 10.82 19.56
N VAL A 49 21.79 10.16 19.43
CA VAL A 49 22.61 10.26 18.21
C VAL A 49 22.30 9.06 17.30
N ILE A 50 21.64 9.34 16.18
CA ILE A 50 21.43 8.34 15.11
C ILE A 50 22.77 8.10 14.41
N THR A 51 23.41 6.95 14.68
CA THR A 51 24.66 6.56 14.02
C THR A 51 24.40 5.72 12.77
N ARG A 52 25.35 5.69 11.83
CA ARG A 52 25.27 4.83 10.64
C ARG A 52 25.09 3.36 11.01
N GLN A 53 25.83 2.87 12.01
CA GLN A 53 25.71 1.49 12.47
C GLN A 53 24.32 1.17 13.02
N TRP A 54 23.72 2.11 13.76
CA TRP A 54 22.35 1.95 14.26
C TRP A 54 21.33 1.91 13.12
N LEU A 55 21.45 2.83 12.14
CA LEU A 55 20.59 2.83 10.94
C LEU A 55 20.70 1.54 10.15
N ASP A 56 21.93 1.06 9.91
CA ASP A 56 22.15 -0.19 9.16
C ASP A 56 21.54 -1.40 9.89
N ARG A 57 21.66 -1.45 11.23
CA ARG A 57 21.00 -2.49 12.03
C ARG A 57 19.49 -2.46 11.87
N VAL A 58 18.86 -1.30 12.03
CA VAL A 58 17.40 -1.16 11.92
C VAL A 58 16.95 -1.51 10.50
N ARG A 59 17.65 -1.01 9.48
CA ARG A 59 17.35 -1.27 8.07
C ARG A 59 17.40 -2.76 7.73
N LEU A 60 18.47 -3.45 8.15
CA LEU A 60 18.68 -4.87 7.86
C LEU A 60 17.80 -5.79 8.70
N ALA A 61 17.31 -5.31 9.85
CA ALA A 61 16.33 -6.03 10.65
C ALA A 61 14.88 -5.85 10.13
N SER A 62 14.61 -4.79 9.37
CA SER A 62 13.27 -4.49 8.85
C SER A 62 12.95 -5.31 7.61
N VAL A 63 11.71 -5.80 7.53
CA VAL A 63 11.24 -6.71 6.47
C VAL A 63 9.98 -6.14 5.82
N ARG A 64 9.94 -6.09 4.49
CA ARG A 64 8.75 -5.76 3.69
C ARG A 64 8.06 -7.05 3.25
N PHE A 65 6.77 -7.13 3.50
CA PHE A 65 5.90 -8.19 2.99
C PHE A 65 5.32 -7.79 1.63
N ASN A 66 5.39 -8.66 0.62
CA ASN A 66 4.89 -8.36 -0.72
C ASN A 66 3.35 -8.22 -0.79
N ASP A 67 2.64 -8.86 0.15
CA ASP A 67 1.18 -8.80 0.25
C ASP A 67 0.68 -7.51 0.94
N GLY A 68 1.59 -6.63 1.31
CA GLY A 68 1.34 -5.42 2.09
C GLY A 68 1.66 -5.62 3.57
N GLY A 69 2.44 -4.71 4.13
CA GLY A 69 2.80 -4.74 5.54
C GLY A 69 4.29 -4.80 5.80
N SER A 70 4.61 -4.72 7.07
CA SER A 70 5.97 -4.64 7.59
C SER A 70 6.18 -5.65 8.71
N GLY A 71 7.40 -6.11 8.85
CA GLY A 71 7.83 -6.92 9.97
C GLY A 71 9.28 -6.66 10.31
N SER A 72 9.79 -7.39 11.28
CA SER A 72 11.19 -7.29 11.69
C SER A 72 11.74 -8.65 12.10
N PHE A 73 12.99 -8.93 11.74
CA PHE A 73 13.70 -10.03 12.36
C PHE A 73 13.82 -9.78 13.86
N VAL A 74 13.45 -10.76 14.65
CA VAL A 74 13.50 -10.74 16.13
C VAL A 74 14.38 -11.84 16.72
N SER A 75 15.06 -12.61 15.87
CA SER A 75 16.08 -13.57 16.26
C SER A 75 17.13 -13.75 15.18
N SER A 76 18.30 -14.26 15.59
CA SER A 76 19.38 -14.63 14.66
C SER A 76 19.05 -15.84 13.77
N LYS A 77 17.93 -16.54 14.02
CA LYS A 77 17.47 -17.72 13.27
C LYS A 77 16.24 -17.41 12.41
N GLY A 78 16.21 -16.25 11.79
CA GLY A 78 15.23 -15.88 10.79
C GLY A 78 13.78 -15.72 11.26
N LEU A 79 13.52 -15.64 12.59
CA LEU A 79 12.18 -15.40 13.14
C LEU A 79 11.80 -13.94 12.91
N ILE A 80 10.59 -13.72 12.40
CA ILE A 80 10.07 -12.41 12.00
C ILE A 80 8.76 -12.15 12.73
N LEU A 81 8.68 -10.99 13.39
CA LEU A 81 7.46 -10.47 14.00
C LEU A 81 6.76 -9.53 13.02
N THR A 82 5.46 -9.70 12.89
CA THR A 82 4.55 -8.80 12.13
C THR A 82 3.18 -8.77 12.79
N ASN A 83 2.21 -8.10 12.18
CA ASN A 83 0.82 -8.08 12.63
C ASN A 83 0.05 -9.32 12.18
N HIS A 84 -0.99 -9.70 12.95
CA HIS A 84 -1.91 -10.77 12.56
C HIS A 84 -2.64 -10.43 11.26
N HIS A 85 -3.10 -9.18 11.09
CA HIS A 85 -3.81 -8.78 9.87
C HIS A 85 -2.92 -8.87 8.62
N VAL A 86 -1.58 -8.74 8.74
CA VAL A 86 -0.63 -9.02 7.64
C VAL A 86 -0.56 -10.52 7.35
N ALA A 87 -0.67 -11.37 8.39
CA ALA A 87 -0.67 -12.83 8.25
C ALA A 87 -2.00 -13.40 7.75
N LEU A 88 -3.11 -12.66 7.89
CA LEU A 88 -4.48 -13.15 7.68
C LEU A 88 -4.69 -13.77 6.30
N GLY A 89 -4.14 -13.16 5.25
CA GLY A 89 -4.18 -13.69 3.90
C GLY A 89 -3.53 -15.06 3.76
N GLN A 90 -2.40 -15.29 4.45
CA GLN A 90 -1.70 -16.57 4.42
C GLN A 90 -2.44 -17.61 5.29
N LEU A 91 -2.96 -17.23 6.46
CA LEU A 91 -3.81 -18.09 7.29
C LEU A 91 -5.02 -18.59 6.48
N GLN A 92 -5.69 -17.70 5.75
CA GLN A 92 -6.81 -18.07 4.89
C GLN A 92 -6.41 -19.07 3.79
N LYS A 93 -5.25 -18.86 3.14
CA LYS A 93 -4.76 -19.72 2.05
C LYS A 93 -4.40 -21.14 2.50
N VAL A 94 -3.97 -21.31 3.76
CA VAL A 94 -3.61 -22.61 4.32
C VAL A 94 -4.74 -23.27 5.14
N SER A 95 -5.83 -22.55 5.36
CA SER A 95 -7.02 -23.07 6.04
C SER A 95 -7.86 -23.96 5.14
N THR A 96 -8.50 -24.96 5.74
CA THR A 96 -9.44 -25.88 5.10
C THR A 96 -10.76 -25.88 5.86
N PRO A 97 -11.84 -26.50 5.31
CA PRO A 97 -13.11 -26.66 6.06
C PRO A 97 -12.95 -27.37 7.41
N GLN A 98 -11.94 -28.27 7.53
CA GLN A 98 -11.68 -29.04 8.75
C GLN A 98 -10.73 -28.36 9.72
N LYS A 99 -9.91 -27.38 9.25
CA LYS A 99 -8.93 -26.63 10.05
C LYS A 99 -8.94 -25.16 9.63
N ASN A 100 -9.65 -24.35 10.37
CA ASN A 100 -9.74 -22.92 10.13
C ASN A 100 -8.76 -22.15 10.99
N TYR A 101 -7.52 -22.02 10.52
CA TYR A 101 -6.44 -21.33 11.25
C TYR A 101 -6.69 -19.83 11.45
N VAL A 102 -7.62 -19.22 10.72
CA VAL A 102 -8.07 -17.86 10.99
C VAL A 102 -8.81 -17.79 12.32
N ASN A 103 -9.76 -18.73 12.52
CA ASN A 103 -10.57 -18.76 13.74
C ASN A 103 -9.83 -19.36 14.93
N ASP A 104 -9.07 -20.46 14.67
CA ASP A 104 -8.51 -21.33 15.70
C ASP A 104 -7.08 -20.94 16.08
N GLY A 105 -6.49 -19.99 15.34
CA GLY A 105 -5.07 -19.67 15.48
C GLY A 105 -4.15 -20.78 14.97
N PHE A 106 -2.85 -20.52 15.03
CA PHE A 106 -1.80 -21.48 14.65
C PHE A 106 -0.58 -21.36 15.58
N TYR A 107 -0.03 -22.51 15.97
CA TYR A 107 1.20 -22.57 16.74
C TYR A 107 2.03 -23.80 16.35
N ALA A 108 3.20 -23.56 15.75
CA ALA A 108 4.21 -24.58 15.48
C ALA A 108 5.06 -24.84 16.74
N ARG A 109 5.02 -26.06 17.28
CA ARG A 109 5.81 -26.47 18.46
C ARG A 109 7.25 -26.80 18.10
N SER A 110 7.51 -27.06 16.83
CA SER A 110 8.83 -27.38 16.28
C SER A 110 8.97 -26.83 14.87
N ALA A 111 10.20 -26.74 14.37
CA ALA A 111 10.48 -26.31 13.00
C ALA A 111 9.82 -27.23 11.92
N ALA A 112 9.58 -28.49 12.26
CA ALA A 112 8.90 -29.42 11.35
C ALA A 112 7.40 -29.14 11.19
N GLU A 113 6.79 -28.45 12.15
CA GLU A 113 5.38 -28.06 12.13
C GLU A 113 5.17 -26.68 11.50
N GLU A 114 6.24 -25.92 11.23
CA GLU A 114 6.13 -24.60 10.60
C GLU A 114 5.55 -24.73 9.19
N MET A 115 4.48 -23.99 8.93
CA MET A 115 3.66 -24.15 7.71
C MET A 115 4.12 -23.21 6.60
N LYS A 116 4.53 -23.78 5.46
CA LYS A 116 4.97 -22.99 4.31
C LYS A 116 3.83 -22.19 3.72
N CYS A 117 4.06 -20.89 3.55
CA CYS A 117 3.15 -19.99 2.88
C CYS A 117 3.24 -20.16 1.35
N PRO A 118 2.11 -20.26 0.63
CA PRO A 118 2.11 -20.65 -0.79
C PRO A 118 2.70 -19.59 -1.73
N ASP A 119 2.64 -18.31 -1.39
CA ASP A 119 3.01 -17.19 -2.26
C ASP A 119 3.51 -15.95 -1.50
N LEU A 120 3.98 -16.14 -0.28
CA LEU A 120 4.55 -15.05 0.51
C LEU A 120 6.00 -14.78 0.12
N GLU A 121 6.28 -13.56 -0.29
CA GLU A 121 7.62 -13.05 -0.56
C GLU A 121 7.97 -11.98 0.47
N LEU A 122 9.15 -12.09 1.05
CA LEU A 122 9.72 -11.12 1.97
C LEU A 122 10.94 -10.43 1.35
N ASN A 123 11.08 -9.13 1.60
CA ASN A 123 12.16 -8.32 1.06
C ASN A 123 12.85 -7.54 2.17
N VAL A 124 14.19 -7.63 2.24
CA VAL A 124 15.05 -6.88 3.15
C VAL A 124 15.89 -5.90 2.36
N LEU A 125 15.82 -4.62 2.70
CA LEU A 125 16.57 -3.57 2.01
C LEU A 125 18.07 -3.66 2.33
N ILE A 126 18.87 -4.05 1.34
CA ILE A 126 20.33 -4.26 1.49
C ILE A 126 21.11 -2.97 1.22
N SER A 127 20.75 -2.23 0.18
CA SER A 127 21.46 -0.99 -0.18
C SER A 127 20.55 -0.02 -0.92
N MET A 128 20.95 1.23 -0.91
CA MET A 128 20.32 2.36 -1.61
C MET A 128 21.40 3.13 -2.35
N GLU A 129 21.09 3.55 -3.59
CA GLU A 129 22.00 4.30 -4.46
C GLU A 129 21.24 5.41 -5.18
N ASP A 130 21.76 6.64 -5.13
CA ASP A 130 21.19 7.78 -5.86
C ASP A 130 21.47 7.63 -7.37
N VAL A 131 20.41 7.43 -8.15
CA VAL A 131 20.46 7.33 -9.61
C VAL A 131 19.81 8.52 -10.31
N THR A 132 19.52 9.58 -9.57
CA THR A 132 18.82 10.79 -10.05
C THR A 132 19.48 11.39 -11.28
N ARG A 133 20.80 11.58 -11.26
CA ARG A 133 21.54 12.16 -12.40
C ARG A 133 21.45 11.29 -13.64
N ARG A 134 21.47 9.96 -13.47
CA ARG A 134 21.39 9.00 -14.56
C ARG A 134 20.01 9.06 -15.22
N LEU A 135 18.94 9.09 -14.41
CA LEU A 135 17.56 9.21 -14.92
C LEU A 135 17.32 10.57 -15.60
N GLN A 136 17.73 11.66 -14.99
CA GLN A 136 17.60 12.99 -15.59
C GLN A 136 18.40 13.10 -16.90
N GLY A 137 19.56 12.45 -16.99
CA GLY A 137 20.38 12.40 -18.20
C GLY A 137 19.76 11.62 -19.36
N SER A 138 18.77 10.76 -19.12
CA SER A 138 18.05 10.03 -20.16
C SER A 138 17.09 10.94 -20.96
N VAL A 139 16.65 12.05 -20.36
CA VAL A 139 15.76 13.02 -20.99
C VAL A 139 16.58 14.10 -21.71
N LYS A 140 16.43 14.18 -23.03
CA LYS A 140 17.11 15.17 -23.85
C LYS A 140 16.28 16.44 -23.98
N ARG A 141 16.96 17.57 -24.15
CA ARG A 141 16.31 18.86 -24.37
C ARG A 141 15.41 18.81 -25.62
N GLY A 142 14.17 19.25 -25.49
CA GLY A 142 13.19 19.30 -26.58
C GLY A 142 12.36 18.02 -26.78
N MET A 143 12.54 17.01 -25.93
CA MET A 143 11.59 15.89 -25.89
C MET A 143 10.22 16.37 -25.44
N SER A 144 9.17 15.78 -26.03
CA SER A 144 7.80 15.87 -25.50
C SER A 144 7.68 15.10 -24.18
N ASP A 145 6.64 15.38 -23.38
CA ASP A 145 6.45 14.73 -22.09
C ASP A 145 6.32 13.21 -22.22
N ASP A 146 5.62 12.72 -23.24
CA ASP A 146 5.50 11.29 -23.53
C ASP A 146 6.83 10.66 -23.95
N ALA A 147 7.64 11.32 -24.80
CA ALA A 147 8.96 10.84 -25.16
C ALA A 147 9.92 10.84 -23.96
N ALA A 148 9.86 11.85 -23.10
CA ALA A 148 10.63 11.92 -21.87
C ALA A 148 10.21 10.83 -20.87
N PHE A 149 8.91 10.55 -20.77
CA PHE A 149 8.36 9.47 -19.96
C PHE A 149 8.88 8.10 -20.42
N GLN A 150 8.79 7.81 -21.71
CA GLN A 150 9.30 6.55 -22.28
C GLN A 150 10.83 6.41 -22.11
N ALA A 151 11.58 7.50 -22.27
CA ALA A 151 13.02 7.49 -22.05
C ALA A 151 13.38 7.18 -20.59
N ARG A 152 12.68 7.78 -19.62
CA ARG A 152 12.86 7.45 -18.19
C ARG A 152 12.47 6.01 -17.88
N LYS A 153 11.33 5.53 -18.38
CA LYS A 153 10.86 4.16 -18.19
C LYS A 153 11.89 3.14 -18.71
N ALA A 154 12.42 3.37 -19.89
CA ALA A 154 13.47 2.52 -20.48
C ALA A 154 14.78 2.54 -19.65
N GLU A 155 15.18 3.72 -19.14
CA GLU A 155 16.38 3.84 -18.31
C GLU A 155 16.17 3.21 -16.93
N ILE A 156 14.99 3.31 -16.33
CA ILE A 156 14.63 2.61 -15.09
C ILE A 156 14.78 1.11 -15.28
N ALA A 157 14.13 0.53 -16.29
CA ALA A 157 14.23 -0.89 -16.59
C ALA A 157 15.69 -1.34 -16.80
N LYS A 158 16.49 -0.52 -17.48
CA LYS A 158 17.92 -0.80 -17.70
C LYS A 158 18.71 -0.77 -16.37
N ILE A 159 18.50 0.22 -15.51
CA ILE A 159 19.17 0.32 -14.20
C ILE A 159 18.85 -0.89 -13.34
N GLU A 160 17.59 -1.26 -13.28
CA GLU A 160 17.12 -2.40 -12.48
C GLU A 160 17.66 -3.72 -12.99
N LYS A 161 17.65 -3.92 -14.31
CA LYS A 161 18.21 -5.10 -14.96
C LYS A 161 19.72 -5.23 -14.72
N GLU A 162 20.50 -4.19 -14.98
CA GLU A 162 21.94 -4.15 -14.73
C GLU A 162 22.27 -4.47 -13.25
N SER A 163 21.46 -3.92 -12.34
CA SER A 163 21.62 -4.19 -10.92
C SER A 163 21.28 -5.64 -10.56
N LEU A 164 20.18 -6.18 -11.10
CA LEU A 164 19.78 -7.58 -10.89
C LEU A 164 20.86 -8.54 -11.43
N GLU A 165 21.34 -8.32 -12.65
CA GLU A 165 22.37 -9.15 -13.30
C GLU A 165 23.71 -9.13 -12.54
N SER A 166 24.11 -7.96 -12.03
CA SER A 166 25.39 -7.80 -11.33
C SER A 166 25.38 -8.26 -9.88
N THR A 167 24.21 -8.22 -9.20
CA THR A 167 24.11 -8.48 -7.77
C THR A 167 23.28 -9.71 -7.40
N GLY A 168 22.41 -10.18 -8.28
CA GLY A 168 21.40 -11.18 -7.99
C GLY A 168 20.30 -10.70 -7.03
N LEU A 169 20.28 -9.39 -6.70
CA LEU A 169 19.31 -8.81 -5.79
C LEU A 169 18.12 -8.23 -6.55
N ARG A 170 16.93 -8.37 -6.01
CA ARG A 170 15.78 -7.61 -6.50
C ARG A 170 16.11 -6.12 -6.43
N SER A 171 15.88 -5.43 -7.52
CA SER A 171 16.27 -4.03 -7.70
C SER A 171 15.07 -3.22 -8.17
N ASP A 172 14.68 -2.22 -7.39
CA ASP A 172 13.55 -1.34 -7.67
C ASP A 172 14.05 0.12 -7.70
N VAL A 173 13.79 0.88 -8.76
CA VAL A 173 14.04 2.32 -8.78
C VAL A 173 12.85 3.03 -8.14
N VAL A 174 13.10 3.70 -7.03
CA VAL A 174 12.11 4.41 -6.22
C VAL A 174 12.11 5.89 -6.57
N THR A 175 10.92 6.40 -6.91
CA THR A 175 10.70 7.84 -7.13
C THR A 175 10.38 8.52 -5.81
N LEU A 176 11.16 9.53 -5.43
CA LEU A 176 10.98 10.32 -4.22
C LEU A 176 10.74 11.79 -4.57
N TYR A 177 10.06 12.52 -3.67
CA TYR A 177 9.76 13.96 -3.82
C TYR A 177 9.07 14.29 -5.16
N ALA A 178 8.06 13.49 -5.52
CA ALA A 178 7.30 13.64 -6.78
C ALA A 178 8.18 13.60 -8.05
N GLY A 179 9.33 12.90 -8.03
CA GLY A 179 10.28 12.84 -9.14
C GLY A 179 11.49 13.79 -9.00
N GLY A 180 11.59 14.51 -7.88
CA GLY A 180 12.77 15.32 -7.56
C GLY A 180 14.03 14.48 -7.36
N GLU A 181 13.88 13.24 -6.92
CA GLU A 181 14.95 12.25 -6.74
C GLU A 181 14.52 10.85 -7.16
N TYR A 182 15.50 10.05 -7.60
CA TYR A 182 15.36 8.66 -7.97
C TYR A 182 16.45 7.83 -7.28
N TRP A 183 16.04 6.78 -6.57
CA TRP A 183 16.93 5.93 -5.78
C TRP A 183 16.80 4.48 -6.18
N LEU A 184 17.89 3.79 -6.47
CA LEU A 184 17.94 2.35 -6.68
C LEU A 184 18.01 1.64 -5.33
N TYR A 185 16.94 0.92 -4.98
CA TYR A 185 16.83 0.10 -3.78
C TYR A 185 17.05 -1.36 -4.13
N ARG A 186 18.01 -2.02 -3.47
CA ARG A 186 18.32 -3.42 -3.68
C ARG A 186 17.85 -4.24 -2.49
N TYR A 187 17.10 -5.30 -2.76
CA TYR A 187 16.50 -6.14 -1.74
C TYR A 187 16.98 -7.59 -1.82
N LYS A 188 17.31 -8.18 -0.68
CA LYS A 188 17.38 -9.63 -0.52
C LYS A 188 15.96 -10.16 -0.40
N LYS A 189 15.59 -11.07 -1.30
CA LYS A 189 14.27 -11.69 -1.39
C LYS A 189 14.28 -13.08 -0.74
N TYR A 190 13.21 -13.41 0.00
CA TYR A 190 12.95 -14.73 0.57
C TYR A 190 11.56 -15.20 0.15
N THR A 191 11.46 -16.45 -0.36
CA THR A 191 10.21 -17.06 -0.86
C THR A 191 9.87 -18.38 -0.18
N ASP A 192 10.78 -18.95 0.62
CA ASP A 192 10.45 -20.02 1.58
C ASP A 192 10.19 -19.35 2.93
N VAL A 193 8.95 -18.90 3.12
CA VAL A 193 8.48 -18.26 4.34
C VAL A 193 7.46 -19.16 4.99
N ARG A 194 7.61 -19.39 6.29
CA ARG A 194 6.75 -20.30 7.03
C ARG A 194 6.09 -19.59 8.20
N LEU A 195 4.80 -19.88 8.38
CA LEU A 195 4.04 -19.44 9.54
C LEU A 195 4.50 -20.23 10.77
N VAL A 196 4.78 -19.51 11.86
CA VAL A 196 5.22 -20.07 13.15
C VAL A 196 4.13 -19.92 14.20
N PHE A 197 3.51 -18.75 14.27
CA PHE A 197 2.47 -18.43 15.23
C PHE A 197 1.52 -17.36 14.69
N ALA A 198 0.24 -17.54 14.95
CA ALA A 198 -0.78 -16.50 14.86
C ALA A 198 -1.88 -16.81 15.89
N PRO A 199 -2.33 -15.83 16.69
CA PRO A 199 -3.44 -16.03 17.61
C PRO A 199 -4.77 -16.17 16.85
N GLU A 200 -5.81 -16.56 17.56
CA GLU A 200 -7.19 -16.61 17.08
C GLU A 200 -7.67 -15.22 16.66
N GLN A 201 -8.46 -15.14 15.59
CA GLN A 201 -8.93 -13.84 15.06
C GLN A 201 -9.70 -13.03 16.11
N LYS A 202 -10.46 -13.67 17.01
CA LYS A 202 -11.22 -12.97 18.06
C LYS A 202 -10.36 -12.16 19.00
N ILE A 203 -9.13 -12.59 19.28
CA ILE A 203 -8.18 -11.80 20.10
C ILE A 203 -7.27 -10.93 19.25
N ALA A 204 -6.96 -11.38 18.02
CA ALA A 204 -6.10 -10.64 17.10
C ALA A 204 -6.79 -9.41 16.50
N PHE A 205 -8.11 -9.43 16.39
CA PHE A 205 -8.95 -8.35 15.90
C PHE A 205 -10.10 -8.06 16.88
N PHE A 206 -9.79 -8.07 18.18
CA PHE A 206 -10.76 -7.79 19.24
C PHE A 206 -11.34 -6.40 19.08
N GLY A 207 -12.66 -6.28 19.30
CA GLY A 207 -13.41 -5.05 19.05
C GLY A 207 -13.79 -4.82 17.59
N GLY A 208 -13.28 -5.64 16.67
CA GLY A 208 -13.66 -5.64 15.26
C GLY A 208 -13.52 -4.29 14.56
N ASP A 209 -14.34 -4.06 13.53
CA ASP A 209 -14.37 -2.79 12.80
C ASP A 209 -14.72 -1.57 13.68
N PRO A 210 -15.63 -1.63 14.68
CA PRO A 210 -15.86 -0.50 15.57
C PRO A 210 -14.60 0.07 16.21
N ASP A 211 -13.67 -0.76 16.70
CA ASP A 211 -12.43 -0.33 17.34
C ASP A 211 -11.25 -0.17 16.33
N ASN A 212 -11.42 -0.54 15.06
CA ASN A 212 -10.39 -0.37 14.06
C ASN A 212 -10.08 1.11 13.81
N PHE A 213 -8.80 1.46 13.64
CA PHE A 213 -8.27 2.83 13.55
C PHE A 213 -8.55 3.72 14.77
N THR A 214 -8.81 3.14 15.96
CA THR A 214 -8.99 3.89 17.20
C THR A 214 -7.87 3.59 18.20
N TYR A 215 -7.70 4.48 19.17
CA TYR A 215 -6.87 4.26 20.34
C TYR A 215 -7.59 4.75 21.60
N PRO A 216 -7.58 4.02 22.71
CA PRO A 216 -6.90 2.73 22.93
C PRO A 216 -7.60 1.56 22.20
N ARG A 217 -6.81 0.60 21.74
CA ARG A 217 -7.28 -0.65 21.14
C ARG A 217 -6.64 -1.82 21.88
N PHE A 218 -7.43 -2.85 22.17
CA PHE A 218 -7.05 -3.93 23.09
C PHE A 218 -6.97 -5.28 22.37
N ASP A 219 -6.35 -5.33 21.23
CA ASP A 219 -6.15 -6.57 20.46
C ASP A 219 -4.71 -7.10 20.55
N LEU A 220 -4.52 -8.38 20.24
CA LEU A 220 -3.23 -9.03 20.08
C LEU A 220 -2.93 -9.19 18.58
N ASP A 221 -2.81 -8.08 17.88
CA ASP A 221 -2.53 -8.04 16.44
C ASP A 221 -1.06 -8.35 16.14
N MET A 222 -0.66 -9.61 16.34
CA MET A 222 0.69 -10.08 16.07
C MET A 222 0.70 -11.46 15.41
N ALA A 223 1.75 -11.73 14.61
CA ALA A 223 2.06 -13.06 14.09
C ALA A 223 3.57 -13.25 13.97
N LEU A 224 4.01 -14.49 13.96
CA LEU A 224 5.40 -14.87 13.76
C LEU A 224 5.53 -15.73 12.50
N PHE A 225 6.49 -15.34 11.66
CA PHE A 225 6.95 -16.13 10.52
C PHE A 225 8.42 -16.47 10.68
N ARG A 226 8.90 -17.40 9.85
CA ARG A 226 10.33 -17.65 9.72
C ARG A 226 10.72 -17.72 8.24
N ALA A 227 11.79 -17.02 7.89
CA ALA A 227 12.40 -17.11 6.57
C ALA A 227 13.38 -18.29 6.52
N TYR A 228 13.34 -19.01 5.38
CA TYR A 228 14.20 -20.14 5.09
C TYR A 228 14.97 -19.90 3.77
N GLU A 229 16.18 -20.43 3.71
CA GLU A 229 17.03 -20.49 2.51
C GLU A 229 17.73 -21.83 2.44
N GLY A 230 17.64 -22.54 1.30
CA GLY A 230 18.23 -23.87 1.16
C GLY A 230 17.70 -24.91 2.17
N GLY A 231 16.45 -24.77 2.62
CA GLY A 231 15.81 -25.66 3.60
C GLY A 231 16.16 -25.38 5.07
N ASN A 232 17.02 -24.40 5.35
CA ASN A 232 17.43 -24.01 6.69
C ASN A 232 16.87 -22.65 7.07
N PRO A 233 16.60 -22.40 8.38
CA PRO A 233 16.29 -21.06 8.85
C PRO A 233 17.40 -20.07 8.47
N VAL A 234 17.00 -18.90 7.97
CA VAL A 234 17.94 -17.83 7.61
C VAL A 234 18.73 -17.37 8.82
N GLU A 235 20.05 -17.23 8.68
CA GLU A 235 20.88 -16.59 9.69
C GLU A 235 20.85 -15.06 9.50
N SER A 236 20.07 -14.37 10.35
CA SER A 236 20.02 -12.91 10.38
C SER A 236 21.06 -12.38 11.36
N LYS A 237 22.08 -11.67 10.84
CA LYS A 237 23.10 -11.02 11.68
C LYS A 237 22.52 -9.85 12.45
N GLU A 238 21.58 -9.12 11.81
CA GLU A 238 20.91 -7.97 12.37
C GLU A 238 19.44 -8.33 12.66
N PHE A 239 19.04 -8.13 13.92
CA PHE A 239 17.67 -8.34 14.39
C PHE A 239 17.36 -7.40 15.57
N LEU A 240 16.09 -7.12 15.80
CA LEU A 240 15.64 -6.32 16.94
C LEU A 240 15.51 -7.23 18.16
N LYS A 241 16.24 -6.90 19.21
CA LYS A 241 16.20 -7.66 20.47
C LYS A 241 14.90 -7.40 21.20
N TRP A 242 14.30 -8.46 21.73
CA TRP A 242 13.15 -8.36 22.58
C TRP A 242 13.48 -7.67 23.91
N ASN A 243 12.69 -6.66 24.29
CA ASN A 243 12.78 -6.02 25.60
C ASN A 243 11.59 -6.44 26.47
N PRO A 244 11.76 -7.35 27.43
CA PRO A 244 10.64 -7.83 28.26
C PRO A 244 10.07 -6.74 29.19
N ALA A 245 10.81 -5.68 29.49
CA ALA A 245 10.31 -4.55 30.27
C ALA A 245 9.32 -3.65 29.48
N GLY A 246 9.34 -3.77 28.14
CA GLY A 246 8.60 -2.88 27.26
C GLY A 246 9.11 -1.44 27.32
N ALA A 247 8.49 -0.57 26.54
CA ALA A 247 8.75 0.85 26.55
C ALA A 247 7.88 1.55 27.63
N GLN A 248 8.40 2.63 28.23
CA GLN A 248 7.72 3.39 29.29
C GLN A 248 7.24 4.75 28.75
N ALA A 249 6.30 5.37 29.48
CA ALA A 249 5.87 6.74 29.19
C ALA A 249 7.08 7.69 29.22
N GLY A 250 7.25 8.48 28.18
CA GLY A 250 8.38 9.40 28.00
C GLY A 250 9.56 8.83 27.22
N ASP A 251 9.66 7.50 27.03
CA ASP A 251 10.74 6.90 26.25
C ASP A 251 10.70 7.35 24.79
N LEU A 252 11.88 7.63 24.22
CA LEU A 252 12.04 7.79 22.79
C LEU A 252 11.89 6.43 22.11
N VAL A 253 11.01 6.37 21.12
CA VAL A 253 10.77 5.18 20.30
C VAL A 253 10.91 5.50 18.82
N PHE A 254 11.25 4.47 18.06
CA PHE A 254 11.31 4.51 16.60
C PHE A 254 10.40 3.44 16.01
N VAL A 255 9.78 3.77 14.89
CA VAL A 255 8.99 2.83 14.09
C VAL A 255 9.63 2.73 12.71
N SER A 256 10.14 1.54 12.37
CA SER A 256 10.60 1.23 11.02
C SER A 256 9.56 0.37 10.30
N GLY A 257 9.32 0.66 9.03
CA GLY A 257 8.36 -0.12 8.26
C GLY A 257 8.15 0.45 6.86
N ASN A 258 7.26 -0.20 6.11
CA ASN A 258 6.96 0.15 4.74
C ASN A 258 5.50 0.65 4.68
N PRO A 259 5.24 1.92 4.99
CA PRO A 259 3.90 2.50 4.87
C PRO A 259 3.46 2.49 3.39
N GLY A 260 2.16 2.36 3.13
CA GLY A 260 1.60 2.29 1.79
C GLY A 260 1.98 3.50 0.94
N SER A 261 1.05 4.40 0.72
CA SER A 261 1.28 5.67 0.02
C SER A 261 0.73 6.84 0.83
N THR A 262 1.30 8.02 0.62
CA THR A 262 0.76 9.30 1.05
C THR A 262 0.84 10.28 -0.10
N ASP A 263 -0.04 11.29 -0.10
CA ASP A 263 -0.17 12.29 -1.17
C ASP A 263 -0.06 13.72 -0.61
N ARG A 264 0.84 13.91 0.36
CA ARG A 264 1.07 15.21 1.02
C ARG A 264 1.59 16.29 0.08
N MET A 265 2.34 15.87 -0.95
CA MET A 265 2.95 16.76 -1.94
C MET A 265 2.05 17.03 -3.14
N SER A 266 0.84 16.47 -3.18
CA SER A 266 -0.11 16.68 -4.26
C SER A 266 -0.53 18.14 -4.40
N ALA A 267 -0.69 18.58 -5.66
CA ALA A 267 -1.25 19.87 -5.98
C ALA A 267 -2.76 19.92 -5.64
N MET A 268 -3.30 21.13 -5.41
CA MET A 268 -4.72 21.30 -5.08
C MET A 268 -5.65 20.70 -6.13
N SER A 269 -5.31 20.76 -7.41
CA SER A 269 -6.10 20.14 -8.48
C SER A 269 -6.18 18.61 -8.35
N GLN A 270 -5.15 17.94 -7.85
CA GLN A 270 -5.14 16.49 -7.58
C GLN A 270 -6.02 16.18 -6.36
N ILE A 271 -5.89 16.97 -5.29
CA ILE A 271 -6.72 16.84 -4.08
C ILE A 271 -8.22 17.01 -4.42
N GLU A 272 -8.55 17.94 -5.30
CA GLU A 272 -9.93 18.15 -5.77
C GLU A 272 -10.46 16.96 -6.56
N VAL A 273 -9.67 16.37 -7.46
CA VAL A 273 -10.04 15.15 -8.20
C VAL A 273 -10.21 13.97 -7.26
N GLU A 274 -9.30 13.80 -6.29
CA GLU A 274 -9.40 12.76 -5.29
C GLU A 274 -10.68 12.88 -4.45
N ARG A 275 -10.97 14.09 -3.95
CA ARG A 275 -12.18 14.38 -3.16
C ARG A 275 -13.47 14.21 -3.94
N ASP A 276 -13.53 14.74 -5.18
CA ASP A 276 -14.81 14.90 -5.89
C ASP A 276 -15.15 13.70 -6.80
N TYR A 277 -14.15 12.90 -7.18
CA TYR A 277 -14.31 11.78 -8.12
C TYR A 277 -13.78 10.46 -7.58
N THR A 278 -12.50 10.40 -7.18
CA THR A 278 -11.82 9.12 -6.90
C THR A 278 -12.35 8.45 -5.64
N LEU A 279 -12.36 9.16 -4.50
CA LEU A 279 -12.84 8.63 -3.23
C LEU A 279 -14.33 8.27 -3.25
N PRO A 280 -15.25 9.12 -3.75
CA PRO A 280 -16.66 8.75 -3.87
C PRO A 280 -16.88 7.49 -4.70
N THR A 281 -16.17 7.37 -5.83
CA THR A 281 -16.25 6.18 -6.69
C THR A 281 -15.71 4.94 -5.99
N ASN A 282 -14.54 5.01 -5.36
CA ASN A 282 -13.94 3.89 -4.64
C ASN A 282 -14.84 3.43 -3.47
N ILE A 283 -15.40 4.36 -2.70
CA ILE A 283 -16.34 4.07 -1.61
C ILE A 283 -17.56 3.32 -2.13
N GLN A 284 -18.15 3.77 -3.25
CA GLN A 284 -19.29 3.11 -3.88
C GLN A 284 -18.95 1.70 -4.35
N LEU A 285 -17.80 1.52 -5.03
CA LEU A 285 -17.29 0.23 -5.50
C LEU A 285 -17.11 -0.76 -4.36
N ILE A 286 -16.48 -0.32 -3.26
CA ILE A 286 -16.23 -1.17 -2.10
C ILE A 286 -17.55 -1.57 -1.44
N ARG A 287 -18.50 -0.65 -1.26
CA ARG A 287 -19.82 -0.96 -0.69
C ARG A 287 -20.55 -2.01 -1.52
N ARG A 288 -20.59 -1.83 -2.83
CA ARG A 288 -21.20 -2.80 -3.76
C ARG A 288 -20.53 -4.18 -3.63
N ARG A 289 -19.20 -4.22 -3.61
CA ARG A 289 -18.44 -5.46 -3.48
C ARG A 289 -18.68 -6.15 -2.14
N LEU A 290 -18.77 -5.39 -1.04
CA LEU A 290 -19.13 -5.93 0.28
C LEU A 290 -20.53 -6.55 0.29
N GLU A 291 -21.51 -5.96 -0.39
CA GLU A 291 -22.86 -6.51 -0.52
C GLU A 291 -22.85 -7.86 -1.23
N VAL A 292 -22.08 -7.99 -2.33
CA VAL A 292 -21.92 -9.23 -3.07
C VAL A 292 -21.30 -10.32 -2.20
N LEU A 293 -20.19 -9.99 -1.53
CA LEU A 293 -19.48 -10.96 -0.67
C LEU A 293 -20.28 -11.36 0.57
N ARG A 294 -20.99 -10.43 1.20
CA ARG A 294 -21.87 -10.73 2.35
C ARG A 294 -23.05 -11.61 1.96
N ARG A 295 -23.63 -11.36 0.78
CA ARG A 295 -24.68 -12.24 0.22
C ARG A 295 -24.13 -13.63 -0.07
N TYR A 296 -22.95 -13.76 -0.64
CA TYR A 296 -22.28 -15.04 -0.83
C TYR A 296 -22.03 -15.74 0.51
N ALA A 297 -21.45 -15.03 1.48
CA ALA A 297 -21.13 -15.53 2.81
C ALA A 297 -22.36 -16.02 3.60
N SER A 298 -23.56 -15.45 3.35
CA SER A 298 -24.80 -15.88 3.99
C SER A 298 -25.29 -17.26 3.52
N GLY A 299 -24.66 -17.84 2.49
CA GLY A 299 -24.97 -19.18 1.99
C GLY A 299 -24.53 -20.32 2.93
N GLY A 300 -23.65 -20.08 3.90
CA GLY A 300 -23.22 -21.09 4.87
C GLY A 300 -21.84 -20.82 5.48
N ALA A 301 -21.43 -21.71 6.36
CA ALA A 301 -20.16 -21.56 7.10
C ALA A 301 -18.92 -21.59 6.19
N GLU A 302 -18.95 -22.41 5.13
CA GLU A 302 -17.84 -22.49 4.19
C GLU A 302 -17.77 -21.22 3.32
N GLN A 303 -18.88 -20.74 2.79
CA GLN A 303 -18.93 -19.48 2.04
C GLN A 303 -18.47 -18.29 2.90
N MET A 304 -18.83 -18.29 4.18
CA MET A 304 -18.32 -17.29 5.13
C MET A 304 -16.80 -17.38 5.27
N ARG A 305 -16.25 -18.59 5.46
CA ARG A 305 -14.82 -18.82 5.57
C ARG A 305 -14.08 -18.33 4.31
N GLU A 306 -14.59 -18.66 3.12
CA GLU A 306 -14.00 -18.28 1.84
C GLU A 306 -13.97 -16.76 1.63
N ALA A 307 -15.03 -16.05 2.03
CA ALA A 307 -15.18 -14.61 1.83
C ALA A 307 -14.50 -13.76 2.93
N ALA A 308 -14.22 -14.33 4.11
CA ALA A 308 -13.85 -13.60 5.32
C ALA A 308 -12.66 -12.63 5.11
N ASN A 309 -11.58 -13.08 4.49
CA ASN A 309 -10.40 -12.24 4.26
C ASN A 309 -10.68 -11.07 3.30
N GLN A 310 -11.49 -11.29 2.25
CA GLN A 310 -11.85 -10.22 1.32
C GLN A 310 -12.80 -9.21 1.97
N ILE A 311 -13.77 -9.68 2.76
CA ILE A 311 -14.67 -8.81 3.53
C ILE A 311 -13.85 -7.94 4.49
N PHE A 312 -12.97 -8.55 5.29
CA PHE A 312 -12.07 -7.84 6.20
C PHE A 312 -11.27 -6.73 5.50
N GLY A 313 -10.60 -7.07 4.39
CA GLY A 313 -9.78 -6.10 3.65
C GLY A 313 -10.61 -4.94 3.06
N LEU A 314 -11.83 -5.23 2.58
CA LEU A 314 -12.72 -4.21 2.04
C LEU A 314 -13.34 -3.32 3.13
N GLU A 315 -13.70 -3.87 4.30
CA GLU A 315 -14.18 -3.09 5.45
C GLU A 315 -13.10 -2.14 5.96
N ASN A 316 -11.87 -2.64 6.09
CA ASN A 316 -10.71 -1.81 6.45
C ASN A 316 -10.48 -0.68 5.43
N SER A 317 -10.51 -0.98 4.13
CA SER A 317 -10.36 0.02 3.07
C SER A 317 -11.50 1.03 3.06
N LEU A 318 -12.73 0.57 3.27
CA LEU A 318 -13.90 1.46 3.33
C LEU A 318 -13.78 2.47 4.46
N LYS A 319 -13.36 2.02 5.64
CA LYS A 319 -13.19 2.90 6.81
C LYS A 319 -12.08 3.91 6.59
N ALA A 320 -10.95 3.49 6.01
CA ALA A 320 -9.85 4.38 5.65
C ALA A 320 -10.29 5.45 4.64
N PHE A 321 -10.93 5.05 3.53
CA PHE A 321 -11.39 5.99 2.50
C PHE A 321 -12.50 6.92 2.97
N LEU A 322 -13.40 6.46 3.86
CA LEU A 322 -14.38 7.33 4.49
C LEU A 322 -13.72 8.38 5.40
N GLY A 323 -12.69 7.99 6.16
CA GLY A 323 -11.91 8.90 6.98
C GLY A 323 -11.19 9.95 6.15
N GLU A 324 -10.53 9.54 5.08
CA GLU A 324 -9.85 10.41 4.13
C GLU A 324 -10.84 11.37 3.44
N TYR A 325 -11.93 10.85 2.91
CA TYR A 325 -12.98 11.64 2.27
C TYR A 325 -13.55 12.72 3.22
N ASN A 326 -13.87 12.33 4.46
CA ASN A 326 -14.34 13.28 5.47
C ASN A 326 -13.27 14.33 5.82
N GLY A 327 -12.00 13.95 5.87
CA GLY A 327 -10.88 14.88 6.04
C GLY A 327 -10.79 15.89 4.88
N LEU A 328 -10.96 15.44 3.64
CA LEU A 328 -10.95 16.32 2.46
C LEU A 328 -12.20 17.22 2.34
N LEU A 329 -13.28 16.91 3.06
CA LEU A 329 -14.46 17.79 3.21
C LEU A 329 -14.28 18.84 4.33
N ASP A 330 -13.27 18.73 5.18
CA ASP A 330 -12.97 19.74 6.21
C ASP A 330 -12.42 21.02 5.55
N LYS A 331 -13.23 22.06 5.62
CA LYS A 331 -12.91 23.38 5.05
C LYS A 331 -11.65 23.98 5.63
N THR A 332 -11.33 23.70 6.91
CA THR A 332 -10.13 24.21 7.58
C THR A 332 -8.88 23.54 7.02
N LEU A 333 -8.93 22.22 6.83
CA LEU A 333 -7.84 21.47 6.22
C LEU A 333 -7.60 21.91 4.78
N ILE A 334 -8.65 22.02 3.98
CA ILE A 334 -8.56 22.44 2.58
C ILE A 334 -8.04 23.89 2.46
N ALA A 335 -8.53 24.82 3.29
CA ALA A 335 -8.01 26.20 3.30
C ALA A 335 -6.52 26.25 3.69
N LYS A 336 -6.09 25.42 4.64
CA LYS A 336 -4.66 25.27 5.00
C LYS A 336 -3.84 24.80 3.80
N LYS A 337 -4.27 23.72 3.12
CA LYS A 337 -3.59 23.18 1.94
C LYS A 337 -3.52 24.19 0.79
N GLN A 338 -4.60 24.88 0.51
CA GLN A 338 -4.66 25.93 -0.51
C GLN A 338 -3.72 27.09 -0.18
N LYS A 339 -3.62 27.46 1.10
CA LYS A 339 -2.67 28.48 1.55
C LYS A 339 -1.23 28.01 1.37
N GLU A 340 -0.90 26.77 1.75
CA GLU A 340 0.43 26.19 1.58
C GLU A 340 0.87 26.20 0.10
N GLU A 341 -0.02 25.79 -0.82
CA GLU A 341 0.27 25.86 -2.26
C GLU A 341 0.44 27.31 -2.73
N THR A 342 -0.43 28.22 -2.32
CA THR A 342 -0.38 29.62 -2.70
C THR A 342 0.92 30.28 -2.23
N ASP A 343 1.31 30.05 -0.99
CA ASP A 343 2.57 30.57 -0.41
C ASP A 343 3.79 30.01 -1.16
N PHE A 344 3.76 28.72 -1.51
CA PHE A 344 4.84 28.10 -2.28
C PHE A 344 4.91 28.65 -3.71
N ARG A 345 3.80 28.74 -4.44
CA ARG A 345 3.75 29.35 -5.78
C ARG A 345 4.22 30.80 -5.76
N THR A 346 3.83 31.57 -4.75
CA THR A 346 4.26 32.97 -4.57
C THR A 346 5.76 33.06 -4.36
N ARG A 347 6.33 32.15 -3.55
CA ARG A 347 7.78 32.10 -3.32
C ARG A 347 8.55 31.79 -4.62
N ILE A 348 8.07 30.85 -5.43
CA ILE A 348 8.66 30.53 -6.73
C ILE A 348 8.51 31.70 -7.71
N ALA A 349 7.35 32.36 -7.75
CA ALA A 349 7.11 33.51 -8.61
C ALA A 349 7.93 34.75 -8.26
N GLY A 350 8.37 34.88 -7.01
CA GLY A 350 9.24 35.95 -6.52
C GLY A 350 10.68 35.89 -7.06
N ASN A 351 11.10 34.78 -7.70
CA ASN A 351 12.38 34.63 -8.35
C ASN A 351 12.18 34.35 -9.85
N ALA A 352 12.70 35.20 -10.72
CA ALA A 352 12.47 35.12 -12.18
C ALA A 352 12.94 33.79 -12.79
N ASP A 353 14.10 33.26 -12.33
CA ASP A 353 14.66 32.00 -12.83
C ASP A 353 13.85 30.79 -12.38
N LEU A 354 13.43 30.77 -11.10
CA LEU A 354 12.57 29.70 -10.57
C LEU A 354 11.20 29.74 -11.22
N LYS A 355 10.61 30.92 -11.43
CA LYS A 355 9.35 31.10 -12.14
C LYS A 355 9.42 30.57 -13.56
N ALA A 356 10.49 30.89 -14.30
CA ALA A 356 10.68 30.43 -15.66
C ALA A 356 10.80 28.90 -15.75
N LYS A 357 11.47 28.27 -14.75
CA LYS A 357 11.70 26.81 -14.72
C LYS A 357 10.50 26.02 -14.23
N TYR A 358 9.78 26.50 -13.22
CA TYR A 358 8.84 25.70 -12.43
C TYR A 358 7.43 26.27 -12.38
N GLY A 359 7.25 27.54 -12.71
CA GLY A 359 5.98 28.25 -12.49
C GLY A 359 4.75 27.65 -13.17
N ALA A 360 4.94 26.95 -14.30
CA ALA A 360 3.84 26.34 -15.05
C ALA A 360 3.40 24.96 -14.52
N ALA A 361 4.18 24.32 -13.63
CA ALA A 361 4.00 22.92 -13.26
C ALA A 361 2.62 22.62 -12.66
N TRP A 362 2.09 23.47 -11.80
CA TRP A 362 0.74 23.29 -11.21
C TRP A 362 -0.37 23.34 -12.26
N ASP A 363 -0.24 24.23 -13.24
CA ASP A 363 -1.24 24.36 -14.31
C ASP A 363 -1.13 23.19 -15.31
N GLU A 364 0.07 22.62 -15.49
CA GLU A 364 0.30 21.39 -16.25
C GLU A 364 -0.41 20.21 -15.57
N ILE A 365 -0.26 20.04 -14.25
CA ILE A 365 -0.97 19.03 -13.45
C ILE A 365 -2.47 19.20 -13.59
N ALA A 366 -3.00 20.41 -13.37
CA ALA A 366 -4.43 20.67 -13.46
C ALA A 366 -5.00 20.28 -14.84
N ARG A 367 -4.28 20.56 -15.93
CA ARG A 367 -4.70 20.14 -17.28
C ARG A 367 -4.65 18.62 -17.48
N ALA A 368 -3.66 17.93 -16.93
CA ALA A 368 -3.57 16.47 -16.98
C ALA A 368 -4.73 15.81 -16.23
N GLU A 369 -5.07 16.31 -15.05
CA GLU A 369 -6.23 15.86 -14.27
C GLU A 369 -7.55 16.04 -15.05
N GLN A 370 -7.77 17.22 -15.66
CA GLN A 370 -8.94 17.44 -16.50
C GLN A 370 -9.00 16.51 -17.71
N LYS A 371 -7.83 16.15 -18.25
CA LYS A 371 -7.75 15.21 -19.36
C LYS A 371 -8.12 13.79 -18.92
N GLU A 372 -7.66 13.35 -17.74
CA GLU A 372 -8.08 12.08 -17.16
C GLU A 372 -9.58 12.03 -16.92
N LEU A 373 -10.15 13.09 -16.33
CA LEU A 373 -11.59 13.19 -16.09
C LEU A 373 -12.42 13.06 -17.36
N SER A 374 -11.89 13.47 -18.53
CA SER A 374 -12.59 13.30 -19.81
C SER A 374 -12.85 11.85 -20.21
N ARG A 375 -12.05 10.90 -19.69
CA ARG A 375 -12.18 9.43 -19.88
C ARG A 375 -12.35 8.69 -18.57
N TYR A 376 -12.78 9.36 -17.51
CA TYR A 376 -12.81 8.82 -16.15
C TYR A 376 -13.57 7.48 -16.04
N LYS A 377 -14.75 7.40 -16.68
CA LYS A 377 -15.52 6.13 -16.66
C LYS A 377 -14.77 4.99 -17.33
N GLU A 378 -14.09 5.25 -18.44
CA GLU A 378 -13.32 4.23 -19.14
C GLU A 378 -12.14 3.74 -18.29
N THR A 379 -11.40 4.66 -17.65
CA THR A 379 -10.25 4.32 -16.80
C THR A 379 -10.65 3.52 -15.57
N ARG A 380 -11.85 3.72 -15.05
CA ARG A 380 -12.35 3.04 -13.86
C ARG A 380 -13.04 1.71 -14.16
N PHE A 381 -13.79 1.61 -15.25
CA PHE A 381 -14.73 0.50 -15.46
C PHE A 381 -14.39 -0.41 -16.64
N ARG A 382 -13.44 -0.09 -17.53
CA ARG A 382 -12.90 -1.05 -18.50
C ARG A 382 -11.88 -1.99 -17.84
N SER A 383 -12.37 -2.90 -17.00
CA SER A 383 -11.54 -3.73 -16.13
C SER A 383 -12.21 -5.05 -15.79
N LEU A 384 -11.40 -6.11 -15.63
CA LEU A 384 -11.82 -7.40 -15.06
C LEU A 384 -11.43 -7.51 -13.58
N ARG A 385 -11.32 -6.40 -12.87
CA ARG A 385 -10.96 -6.37 -11.46
C ARG A 385 -12.08 -6.98 -10.60
N GLY A 386 -11.68 -7.68 -9.55
CA GLY A 386 -12.60 -8.27 -8.58
C GLY A 386 -12.62 -9.79 -8.59
N SER A 387 -12.51 -10.44 -9.73
CA SER A 387 -12.27 -11.88 -9.83
C SER A 387 -10.77 -12.16 -9.98
N ARG A 388 -10.25 -13.02 -9.12
CA ARG A 388 -8.86 -13.50 -9.19
C ARG A 388 -8.61 -14.28 -10.48
N ILE A 389 -9.56 -15.12 -10.88
CA ILE A 389 -9.47 -15.91 -12.13
C ILE A 389 -9.37 -14.98 -13.35
N ALA A 390 -10.24 -13.98 -13.44
CA ALA A 390 -10.22 -13.06 -14.58
C ALA A 390 -8.93 -12.21 -14.59
N SER A 391 -8.44 -11.81 -13.41
CA SER A 391 -7.17 -11.10 -13.28
C SER A 391 -5.98 -11.98 -13.67
N LEU A 392 -5.95 -13.26 -13.28
CA LEU A 392 -4.94 -14.23 -13.69
C LEU A 392 -4.96 -14.41 -15.22
N ALA A 393 -6.14 -14.60 -15.83
CA ALA A 393 -6.29 -14.74 -17.27
C ALA A 393 -5.70 -13.55 -18.02
N LEU A 394 -6.10 -12.33 -17.64
CA LEU A 394 -5.61 -11.10 -18.27
C LEU A 394 -4.09 -10.93 -18.09
N THR A 395 -3.59 -11.15 -16.87
CA THR A 395 -2.16 -11.03 -16.58
C THR A 395 -1.32 -12.05 -17.35
N ILE A 396 -1.79 -13.30 -17.51
CA ILE A 396 -1.08 -14.33 -18.31
C ILE A 396 -1.06 -13.95 -19.80
N VAL A 397 -2.19 -13.48 -20.36
CA VAL A 397 -2.27 -12.98 -21.75
C VAL A 397 -1.29 -11.82 -21.94
N GLN A 398 -1.23 -10.88 -21.01
CA GLN A 398 -0.31 -9.77 -21.03
C GLN A 398 1.15 -10.22 -20.87
N TYR A 399 1.43 -11.09 -19.89
CA TYR A 399 2.78 -11.63 -19.65
C TYR A 399 3.40 -12.21 -20.94
N VAL A 400 2.66 -13.08 -21.61
CA VAL A 400 3.15 -13.74 -22.82
C VAL A 400 3.44 -12.74 -23.96
N ALA A 401 2.65 -11.68 -24.07
CA ALA A 401 2.85 -10.64 -25.06
C ALA A 401 4.01 -9.69 -24.68
N GLU A 402 4.13 -9.32 -23.40
CA GLU A 402 5.13 -8.35 -22.94
C GLU A 402 6.54 -8.92 -22.95
N ILE A 403 6.76 -10.17 -22.53
CA ILE A 403 8.11 -10.77 -22.49
C ILE A 403 8.78 -10.88 -23.87
N LYS A 404 8.04 -10.70 -24.96
CA LYS A 404 8.58 -10.68 -26.32
C LYS A 404 9.15 -9.32 -26.72
N LYS A 405 8.77 -8.28 -26.02
CA LYS A 405 9.23 -6.92 -26.28
C LYS A 405 10.60 -6.68 -25.62
N PRO A 406 11.40 -5.75 -26.15
CA PRO A 406 12.53 -5.21 -25.41
C PRO A 406 12.09 -4.73 -24.04
N ASP A 407 12.92 -4.95 -23.03
CA ASP A 407 12.55 -4.71 -21.61
C ASP A 407 12.01 -3.30 -21.36
N GLY A 408 12.68 -2.27 -21.89
CA GLY A 408 12.26 -0.86 -21.73
C GLY A 408 10.95 -0.47 -22.44
N GLU A 409 10.40 -1.35 -23.32
CA GLU A 409 9.13 -1.11 -24.04
C GLU A 409 7.94 -1.85 -23.40
N ARG A 410 8.20 -2.68 -22.38
CA ARG A 410 7.16 -3.47 -21.72
C ARG A 410 6.27 -2.59 -20.85
N LEU A 411 5.06 -3.06 -20.57
CA LEU A 411 4.20 -2.47 -19.56
C LEU A 411 4.87 -2.59 -18.18
N THR A 412 4.68 -1.61 -17.32
CA THR A 412 5.08 -1.66 -15.91
C THR A 412 4.49 -2.89 -15.24
N GLY A 413 5.28 -3.61 -14.46
CA GLY A 413 4.94 -4.90 -13.87
C GLY A 413 5.46 -6.11 -14.67
N PHE A 414 6.04 -5.89 -15.87
CA PHE A 414 6.57 -6.95 -16.74
C PHE A 414 8.05 -6.74 -17.10
N HIS A 415 8.77 -5.85 -16.43
CA HIS A 415 10.20 -5.67 -16.62
C HIS A 415 11.00 -6.86 -16.06
N ASP A 416 12.18 -7.11 -16.60
CA ASP A 416 13.03 -8.26 -16.23
C ASP A 416 13.25 -8.33 -14.71
N SER A 417 13.41 -7.19 -14.04
CA SER A 417 13.55 -7.08 -12.57
C SER A 417 12.34 -7.61 -11.78
N GLU A 418 11.15 -7.59 -12.39
CA GLU A 418 9.88 -7.94 -11.73
C GLU A 418 9.40 -9.36 -12.07
N LEU A 419 9.92 -9.98 -13.16
CA LEU A 419 9.39 -11.24 -13.70
C LEU A 419 9.42 -12.39 -12.71
N ASP A 420 10.46 -12.52 -11.90
CA ASP A 420 10.56 -13.59 -10.91
C ASP A 420 9.44 -13.53 -9.88
N SER A 421 9.20 -12.33 -9.32
CA SER A 421 8.12 -12.11 -8.35
C SER A 421 6.74 -12.23 -9.00
N LEU A 422 6.59 -11.79 -10.26
CA LEU A 422 5.35 -11.97 -11.02
C LEU A 422 5.05 -13.45 -11.25
N ARG A 423 6.04 -14.23 -11.72
CA ARG A 423 5.89 -15.68 -11.93
C ARG A 423 5.57 -16.41 -10.64
N PHE A 424 6.23 -16.06 -9.53
CA PHE A 424 5.96 -16.62 -8.21
C PHE A 424 4.48 -16.43 -7.82
N ARG A 425 3.91 -15.24 -8.02
CA ARG A 425 2.48 -14.97 -7.76
C ARG A 425 1.56 -15.69 -8.74
N LEU A 426 1.86 -15.67 -10.05
CA LEU A 426 1.04 -16.32 -11.08
C LEU A 426 0.99 -17.85 -10.92
N LEU A 427 2.03 -18.45 -10.36
CA LEU A 427 2.12 -19.90 -10.13
C LEU A 427 1.75 -20.31 -8.70
N SER A 428 1.22 -19.39 -7.89
CA SER A 428 0.78 -19.67 -6.53
C SER A 428 -0.24 -20.82 -6.46
N PRO A 429 -0.02 -21.86 -5.63
CA PRO A 429 -0.98 -22.94 -5.41
C PRO A 429 -2.12 -22.55 -4.44
N ALA A 430 -2.21 -21.29 -4.04
CA ALA A 430 -3.26 -20.80 -3.15
C ALA A 430 -4.66 -21.12 -3.71
N PRO A 431 -5.62 -21.51 -2.86
CA PRO A 431 -6.94 -21.93 -3.29
C PRO A 431 -7.68 -20.83 -4.04
N VAL A 432 -8.51 -21.26 -4.99
CA VAL A 432 -9.47 -20.43 -5.72
C VAL A 432 -10.85 -20.97 -5.40
N TYR A 433 -11.80 -20.11 -5.13
CA TYR A 433 -13.16 -20.45 -4.74
C TYR A 433 -14.14 -20.16 -5.91
N PRO A 434 -14.44 -21.13 -6.79
CA PRO A 434 -15.11 -20.87 -8.06
C PRO A 434 -16.46 -20.16 -7.92
N GLN A 435 -17.29 -20.55 -6.95
CA GLN A 435 -18.59 -19.89 -6.74
C GLN A 435 -18.46 -18.43 -6.34
N MET A 436 -17.49 -18.09 -5.48
CA MET A 436 -17.20 -16.71 -5.12
C MET A 436 -16.65 -15.93 -6.31
N GLU A 437 -15.72 -16.51 -7.07
CA GLU A 437 -15.14 -15.90 -8.26
C GLU A 437 -16.19 -15.59 -9.33
N GLU A 438 -17.18 -16.47 -9.53
CA GLU A 438 -18.31 -16.24 -10.43
C GLU A 438 -19.10 -15.00 -10.03
N LYS A 439 -19.47 -14.87 -8.74
CA LYS A 439 -20.23 -13.71 -8.25
C LYS A 439 -19.43 -12.41 -8.36
N LEU A 440 -18.13 -12.46 -8.12
CA LEU A 440 -17.25 -11.30 -8.25
C LEU A 440 -17.04 -10.87 -9.72
N LEU A 441 -16.93 -11.83 -10.64
CA LEU A 441 -16.83 -11.53 -12.06
C LEU A 441 -18.16 -11.01 -12.64
N GLU A 442 -19.29 -11.62 -12.26
CA GLU A 442 -20.63 -11.16 -12.60
C GLU A 442 -20.81 -9.70 -12.19
N ASP A 443 -20.49 -9.36 -10.94
CA ASP A 443 -20.58 -8.00 -10.41
C ASP A 443 -19.69 -7.01 -11.17
N SER A 444 -18.45 -7.39 -11.46
CA SER A 444 -17.51 -6.53 -12.22
C SER A 444 -18.00 -6.23 -13.64
N LEU A 445 -18.54 -7.25 -14.34
CA LEU A 445 -19.08 -7.09 -15.68
C LEU A 445 -20.40 -6.29 -15.69
N GLN A 446 -21.26 -6.51 -14.68
CA GLN A 446 -22.49 -5.74 -14.51
C GLN A 446 -22.20 -4.27 -14.28
N GLU A 447 -21.21 -3.97 -13.43
CA GLU A 447 -20.80 -2.59 -13.17
C GLU A 447 -20.24 -1.91 -14.40
N SER A 448 -19.39 -2.60 -15.19
CA SER A 448 -18.92 -2.07 -16.46
C SER A 448 -20.09 -1.76 -17.39
N LEU A 449 -21.09 -2.63 -17.47
CA LEU A 449 -22.31 -2.41 -18.27
C LEU A 449 -23.13 -1.21 -17.77
N ASP A 450 -23.31 -1.09 -16.44
CA ASP A 450 -24.10 0.00 -15.82
C ASP A 450 -23.45 1.36 -16.06
N GLN A 451 -22.12 1.46 -15.96
CA GLN A 451 -21.38 2.72 -16.00
C GLN A 451 -20.99 3.17 -17.40
N LEU A 452 -20.65 2.23 -18.28
CA LEU A 452 -20.19 2.50 -19.64
C LEU A 452 -21.31 2.39 -20.67
N GLY A 453 -22.33 1.58 -20.38
CA GLY A 453 -23.44 1.31 -21.27
C GLY A 453 -23.14 0.18 -22.29
N PRO A 454 -24.20 -0.38 -22.92
CA PRO A 454 -24.09 -1.57 -23.76
C PRO A 454 -23.36 -1.37 -25.09
N ARG A 455 -23.12 -0.11 -25.52
CA ARG A 455 -22.41 0.21 -26.76
C ARG A 455 -20.91 0.53 -26.54
N ASP A 456 -20.43 0.46 -25.30
CA ASP A 456 -19.01 0.62 -25.05
C ASP A 456 -18.23 -0.55 -25.62
N ALA A 457 -17.10 -0.30 -26.28
CA ALA A 457 -16.31 -1.32 -26.95
C ALA A 457 -15.84 -2.44 -26.00
N PHE A 458 -15.49 -2.11 -24.74
CA PHE A 458 -15.11 -3.09 -23.74
C PHE A 458 -16.30 -3.97 -23.34
N VAL A 459 -17.46 -3.38 -23.12
CA VAL A 459 -18.70 -4.10 -22.76
C VAL A 459 -19.13 -5.00 -23.92
N GLU A 460 -19.09 -4.52 -25.16
CA GLU A 460 -19.40 -5.34 -26.34
C GLU A 460 -18.42 -6.52 -26.50
N ALA A 461 -17.12 -6.27 -26.32
CA ALA A 461 -16.08 -7.31 -26.40
C ALA A 461 -16.22 -8.36 -25.28
N ALA A 462 -16.49 -7.90 -24.06
CA ALA A 462 -16.65 -8.77 -22.91
C ALA A 462 -17.92 -9.61 -22.99
N LEU A 463 -19.08 -8.99 -23.23
CA LEU A 463 -20.39 -9.63 -23.11
C LEU A 463 -20.87 -10.31 -24.41
N LYS A 464 -20.53 -9.81 -25.59
CA LYS A 464 -21.02 -10.36 -26.87
C LYS A 464 -22.53 -10.57 -26.89
N LYS A 465 -23.30 -9.57 -26.45
CA LYS A 465 -24.76 -9.59 -26.34
C LYS A 465 -25.34 -10.60 -25.33
N ARG A 466 -24.51 -11.15 -24.44
CA ARG A 466 -24.92 -11.99 -23.31
C ARG A 466 -25.03 -11.18 -22.04
N THR A 467 -25.64 -11.75 -21.02
CA THR A 467 -25.69 -11.14 -19.69
C THR A 467 -24.35 -11.31 -18.95
N PRO A 468 -24.03 -10.42 -18.01
CA PRO A 468 -22.87 -10.59 -17.11
C PRO A 468 -22.83 -11.95 -16.41
N ALA A 469 -23.99 -12.45 -15.94
CA ALA A 469 -24.11 -13.75 -15.28
C ALA A 469 -23.74 -14.92 -16.20
N GLU A 470 -24.24 -14.91 -17.47
CA GLU A 470 -23.89 -15.97 -18.44
C GLU A 470 -22.40 -15.98 -18.77
N VAL A 471 -21.78 -14.79 -18.93
CA VAL A 471 -20.34 -14.69 -19.22
C VAL A 471 -19.51 -15.12 -18.02
N ALA A 472 -19.87 -14.70 -16.82
CA ALA A 472 -19.16 -15.07 -15.59
C ALA A 472 -19.29 -16.58 -15.32
N GLY A 473 -20.50 -17.15 -15.43
CA GLY A 473 -20.74 -18.57 -15.25
C GLY A 473 -19.91 -19.44 -16.23
N GLU A 474 -19.92 -19.10 -17.53
CA GLU A 474 -19.10 -19.79 -18.53
C GLU A 474 -17.59 -19.66 -18.25
N ALA A 475 -17.13 -18.44 -17.96
CA ALA A 475 -15.73 -18.17 -17.72
C ALA A 475 -15.18 -18.96 -16.53
N ILE A 476 -15.96 -19.06 -15.44
CA ILE A 476 -15.52 -19.73 -14.21
C ILE A 476 -15.73 -21.26 -14.28
N ALA A 477 -16.89 -21.72 -14.76
CA ALA A 477 -17.15 -23.17 -14.82
C ALA A 477 -16.24 -23.92 -15.79
N GLY A 478 -15.80 -23.27 -16.88
CA GLY A 478 -15.00 -23.89 -17.93
C GLY A 478 -13.49 -23.70 -17.81
N THR A 479 -13.01 -22.86 -16.87
CA THR A 479 -11.58 -22.55 -16.79
C THR A 479 -10.78 -23.59 -16.00
N LYS A 480 -9.53 -23.79 -16.41
CA LYS A 480 -8.51 -24.56 -15.70
C LYS A 480 -7.51 -23.68 -14.97
N LEU A 481 -7.70 -22.36 -14.92
CA LEU A 481 -6.77 -21.41 -14.30
C LEU A 481 -6.65 -21.54 -12.77
N GLY A 482 -7.51 -22.33 -12.11
CA GLY A 482 -7.30 -22.74 -10.73
C GLY A 482 -6.03 -23.58 -10.53
N ASP A 483 -5.60 -24.34 -11.57
CA ASP A 483 -4.41 -25.19 -11.53
C ASP A 483 -3.14 -24.42 -11.91
N PRO A 484 -2.13 -24.32 -11.03
CA PRO A 484 -0.86 -23.67 -11.33
C PRO A 484 -0.06 -24.38 -12.44
N VAL A 485 -0.25 -25.69 -12.64
CA VAL A 485 0.40 -26.45 -13.72
C VAL A 485 -0.15 -26.00 -15.06
N TYR A 486 -1.46 -25.80 -15.17
CA TYR A 486 -2.08 -25.27 -16.37
C TYR A 486 -1.63 -23.83 -16.66
N ARG A 487 -1.59 -22.97 -15.65
CA ARG A 487 -1.06 -21.61 -15.81
C ARG A 487 0.39 -21.61 -16.31
N LYS A 488 1.23 -22.49 -15.75
CA LYS A 488 2.61 -22.64 -16.20
C LYS A 488 2.68 -23.09 -17.65
N SER A 489 1.84 -24.04 -18.08
CA SER A 489 1.83 -24.51 -19.47
C SER A 489 1.46 -23.40 -20.47
N LEU A 490 0.52 -22.51 -20.11
CA LEU A 490 0.19 -21.35 -20.94
C LEU A 490 1.34 -20.34 -21.02
N MET A 491 2.01 -20.05 -19.89
CA MET A 491 3.13 -19.13 -19.83
C MET A 491 4.34 -19.65 -20.63
N ASP A 492 4.70 -20.90 -20.45
CA ASP A 492 5.86 -21.52 -21.13
C ASP A 492 5.60 -21.77 -22.63
N GLY A 493 4.36 -22.10 -22.99
CA GLY A 493 3.95 -22.28 -24.39
C GLY A 493 3.80 -20.96 -25.17
N GLY A 494 3.83 -19.83 -24.47
CA GLY A 494 3.86 -18.51 -25.08
C GLY A 494 2.61 -18.18 -25.91
N GLN A 495 2.77 -17.31 -26.92
CA GLN A 495 1.62 -16.84 -27.72
C GLN A 495 0.87 -17.96 -28.39
N SER A 496 1.58 -19.00 -28.87
CA SER A 496 0.93 -20.13 -29.53
C SER A 496 -0.02 -20.87 -28.61
N ALA A 497 0.36 -21.04 -27.32
CA ALA A 497 -0.52 -21.67 -26.33
C ALA A 497 -1.73 -20.77 -26.00
N ILE A 498 -1.52 -19.46 -25.89
CA ILE A 498 -2.60 -18.49 -25.68
C ILE A 498 -3.58 -18.49 -26.86
N ASP A 499 -3.06 -18.47 -28.11
CA ASP A 499 -3.90 -18.43 -29.32
C ASP A 499 -4.68 -19.72 -29.54
N ALA A 500 -4.10 -20.86 -29.21
CA ALA A 500 -4.73 -22.18 -29.29
C ALA A 500 -5.67 -22.48 -28.11
N SER A 501 -5.65 -21.69 -27.04
CA SER A 501 -6.46 -21.93 -25.84
C SER A 501 -7.94 -21.70 -26.10
N ASN A 502 -8.75 -22.70 -25.73
CA ASN A 502 -10.22 -22.63 -25.67
C ASN A 502 -10.73 -22.41 -24.23
N ASP A 503 -9.85 -22.13 -23.28
CA ASP A 503 -10.24 -21.80 -21.91
C ASP A 503 -11.09 -20.52 -21.89
N PRO A 504 -12.33 -20.56 -21.36
CA PRO A 504 -13.25 -19.42 -21.48
C PRO A 504 -12.75 -18.15 -20.80
N ALA A 505 -11.99 -18.25 -19.69
CA ALA A 505 -11.41 -17.08 -19.02
C ALA A 505 -10.27 -16.47 -19.85
N ILE A 506 -9.44 -17.30 -20.50
CA ILE A 506 -8.42 -16.83 -21.45
C ILE A 506 -9.09 -16.20 -22.68
N LEU A 507 -10.16 -16.78 -23.21
CA LEU A 507 -10.92 -16.20 -24.32
C LEU A 507 -11.52 -14.82 -23.95
N LEU A 508 -12.06 -14.68 -22.73
CA LEU A 508 -12.54 -13.38 -22.24
C LEU A 508 -11.39 -12.37 -22.16
N ALA A 509 -10.28 -12.74 -21.55
CA ALA A 509 -9.10 -11.89 -21.41
C ALA A 509 -8.56 -11.41 -22.78
N ARG A 510 -8.42 -12.33 -23.74
CA ARG A 510 -7.98 -12.00 -25.12
C ARG A 510 -8.88 -11.00 -25.82
N ARG A 511 -10.19 -11.05 -25.57
CA ARG A 511 -11.14 -10.11 -26.19
C ARG A 511 -11.01 -8.70 -25.65
N VAL A 512 -10.73 -8.55 -24.36
CA VAL A 512 -10.68 -7.22 -23.71
C VAL A 512 -9.28 -6.63 -23.65
N ASP A 513 -8.22 -7.45 -23.71
CA ASP A 513 -6.83 -7.00 -23.59
C ASP A 513 -6.44 -5.86 -24.56
N PRO A 514 -6.81 -5.88 -25.85
CA PRO A 514 -6.47 -4.77 -26.75
C PRO A 514 -7.02 -3.42 -26.29
N LEU A 515 -8.23 -3.39 -25.72
CA LEU A 515 -8.90 -2.18 -25.23
C LEU A 515 -8.29 -1.71 -23.91
N VAL A 516 -7.92 -2.64 -23.04
CA VAL A 516 -7.22 -2.33 -21.78
C VAL A 516 -5.83 -1.73 -22.09
N ARG A 517 -5.10 -2.27 -23.05
CA ARG A 517 -3.79 -1.76 -23.50
C ARG A 517 -3.88 -0.40 -24.17
N GLU A 518 -4.90 -0.20 -25.02
CA GLU A 518 -5.13 1.11 -25.68
C GLU A 518 -5.36 2.20 -24.63
N LEU A 519 -6.21 1.92 -23.65
CA LEU A 519 -6.50 2.84 -22.57
C LEU A 519 -5.28 3.09 -21.69
N ARG A 520 -4.50 2.06 -21.37
CA ARG A 520 -3.26 2.17 -20.60
C ARG A 520 -2.26 3.09 -21.33
N LYS A 521 -2.06 2.85 -22.63
CA LYS A 521 -1.16 3.68 -23.44
C LYS A 521 -1.65 5.12 -23.52
N TRP A 522 -2.97 5.31 -23.62
CA TRP A 522 -3.53 6.66 -23.61
C TRP A 522 -3.26 7.38 -22.29
N LEU A 523 -3.42 6.71 -21.13
CA LEU A 523 -3.09 7.27 -19.82
C LEU A 523 -1.59 7.63 -19.73
N GLU A 524 -0.71 6.70 -20.10
CA GLU A 524 0.74 6.94 -20.09
C GLU A 524 1.11 8.19 -20.89
N ASN A 525 0.58 8.33 -22.13
CA ASN A 525 0.96 9.41 -23.02
C ASN A 525 0.30 10.76 -22.73
N ASN A 526 -0.86 10.78 -22.09
CA ASN A 526 -1.66 12.00 -21.97
C ASN A 526 -1.82 12.52 -20.54
N VAL A 527 -1.55 11.68 -19.55
CA VAL A 527 -1.76 11.99 -18.13
C VAL A 527 -0.48 11.72 -17.35
N GLU A 528 -0.05 10.48 -17.23
CA GLU A 528 1.08 10.07 -16.39
C GLU A 528 2.39 10.76 -16.80
N SER A 529 2.64 10.89 -18.12
CA SER A 529 3.83 11.60 -18.64
C SER A 529 3.88 13.07 -18.21
N VAL A 530 2.73 13.76 -18.27
CA VAL A 530 2.62 15.16 -17.84
C VAL A 530 2.74 15.28 -16.33
N LEU A 531 2.04 14.42 -15.57
CA LEU A 531 2.10 14.41 -14.10
C LEU A 531 3.52 14.14 -13.60
N MET A 532 4.24 13.20 -14.23
CA MET A 532 5.64 12.91 -13.88
C MET A 532 6.55 14.11 -14.17
N ALA A 533 6.46 14.72 -15.36
CA ALA A 533 7.29 15.87 -15.73
C ALA A 533 7.01 17.11 -14.86
N ALA A 534 5.75 17.38 -14.56
CA ALA A 534 5.35 18.51 -13.71
C ALA A 534 5.67 18.23 -12.24
N GLY A 535 5.48 16.98 -11.76
CA GLY A 535 5.87 16.56 -10.41
C GLY A 535 7.36 16.74 -10.17
N GLU A 536 8.22 16.34 -11.12
CA GLU A 536 9.68 16.57 -11.03
C GLU A 536 10.01 18.05 -10.88
N LYS A 537 9.33 18.93 -11.65
CA LYS A 537 9.50 20.39 -11.54
C LYS A 537 9.12 20.88 -10.13
N ILE A 538 8.01 20.38 -9.56
CA ILE A 538 7.57 20.75 -8.21
C ILE A 538 8.55 20.25 -7.15
N GLY A 539 9.04 19.01 -7.27
CA GLY A 539 10.05 18.45 -6.37
C GLY A 539 11.34 19.28 -6.35
N GLN A 540 11.85 19.64 -7.54
CA GLN A 540 13.02 20.50 -7.68
C GLN A 540 12.78 21.93 -7.17
N ALA A 541 11.59 22.48 -7.41
CA ALA A 541 11.19 23.77 -6.86
C ALA A 541 11.17 23.76 -5.31
N ARG A 542 10.72 22.65 -4.68
CA ARG A 542 10.78 22.47 -3.23
C ARG A 542 12.20 22.49 -2.71
N PHE A 543 13.11 21.76 -3.34
CA PHE A 543 14.52 21.77 -2.95
C PHE A 543 15.14 23.17 -3.07
N ALA A 544 14.80 23.90 -4.12
CA ALA A 544 15.26 25.28 -4.30
C ALA A 544 14.70 26.25 -3.22
N ALA A 545 13.47 26.01 -2.77
CA ALA A 545 12.77 26.89 -1.82
C ALA A 545 13.06 26.54 -0.35
N TYR A 546 13.16 25.24 -0.01
CA TYR A 546 13.17 24.74 1.38
C TYR A 546 14.36 23.82 1.71
N GLY A 547 15.15 23.41 0.71
CA GLY A 547 16.21 22.41 0.88
C GLY A 547 15.64 21.00 1.08
N ARG A 548 16.46 20.10 1.67
CA ARG A 548 16.09 18.68 1.94
C ARG A 548 15.66 18.47 3.40
N SER A 549 15.02 19.46 4.03
CA SER A 549 14.59 19.38 5.43
C SER A 549 13.26 18.68 5.63
N GLU A 550 12.57 18.34 4.55
CA GLU A 550 11.31 17.63 4.55
C GLU A 550 11.50 16.15 4.13
N TYR A 551 10.61 15.29 4.57
CA TYR A 551 10.57 13.89 4.15
C TYR A 551 9.62 13.73 2.94
N PRO A 552 9.90 12.78 2.01
CA PRO A 552 9.04 12.55 0.85
C PRO A 552 7.77 11.79 1.22
N ASP A 553 6.80 11.77 0.32
CA ASP A 553 5.64 10.90 0.44
C ASP A 553 6.04 9.42 0.57
N ALA A 554 5.23 8.64 1.29
CA ALA A 554 5.39 7.20 1.39
C ALA A 554 5.09 6.54 0.05
N THR A 555 5.88 5.51 -0.29
CA THR A 555 5.84 4.80 -1.58
C THR A 555 6.00 3.29 -1.40
N PHE A 556 5.50 2.75 -0.29
CA PHE A 556 5.70 1.36 0.12
C PHE A 556 7.18 0.96 0.23
N THR A 557 8.03 1.93 0.58
CA THR A 557 9.45 1.72 0.84
C THR A 557 9.78 1.95 2.30
N LEU A 558 10.95 1.46 2.73
CA LEU A 558 11.33 1.49 4.14
C LEU A 558 11.47 2.93 4.65
N ARG A 559 10.79 3.22 5.74
CA ARG A 559 10.76 4.52 6.43
C ARG A 559 11.08 4.37 7.90
N LEU A 560 11.49 5.48 8.49
CA LEU A 560 11.75 5.66 9.92
C LEU A 560 10.91 6.81 10.44
N SER A 561 10.04 6.54 11.42
CA SER A 561 9.36 7.55 12.23
C SER A 561 9.87 7.47 13.65
N TYR A 562 9.75 8.56 14.40
CA TYR A 562 10.21 8.63 15.80
C TYR A 562 9.25 9.46 16.64
N GLY A 563 9.32 9.30 17.94
CA GLY A 563 8.54 10.08 18.89
C GLY A 563 8.71 9.57 20.31
N SER A 564 8.01 10.18 21.25
CA SER A 564 7.96 9.69 22.64
C SER A 564 6.60 9.07 22.95
N ILE A 565 6.62 8.03 23.79
CA ILE A 565 5.39 7.40 24.28
C ILE A 565 4.67 8.35 25.23
N LYS A 566 3.41 8.72 24.90
CA LYS A 566 2.59 9.62 25.71
C LYS A 566 1.13 9.21 25.65
N GLY A 567 0.40 9.50 26.73
CA GLY A 567 -1.05 9.61 26.68
C GLY A 567 -1.50 10.91 26.00
N TYR A 568 -2.79 11.06 25.80
CA TYR A 568 -3.40 12.29 25.28
C TYR A 568 -4.80 12.49 25.87
N PRO A 569 -5.28 13.73 25.96
CA PRO A 569 -6.64 14.01 26.47
C PRO A 569 -7.70 13.32 25.61
N MET A 570 -8.58 12.55 26.24
CA MET A 570 -9.66 11.82 25.60
C MET A 570 -10.89 11.74 26.50
N ASN A 571 -12.03 12.21 26.01
CA ASN A 571 -13.33 12.09 26.70
C ASN A 571 -13.34 12.55 28.18
N GLY A 572 -12.63 13.66 28.50
CA GLY A 572 -12.54 14.18 29.87
C GLY A 572 -11.55 13.44 30.77
N THR A 573 -10.79 12.51 30.24
CA THR A 573 -9.71 11.76 30.88
C THR A 573 -8.47 11.74 30.00
N GLU A 574 -7.48 10.91 30.33
CA GLU A 574 -6.27 10.72 29.54
C GLU A 574 -6.22 9.29 28.99
N ALA A 575 -6.03 9.15 27.69
CA ALA A 575 -5.75 7.86 27.07
C ALA A 575 -4.44 7.28 27.61
N PRO A 576 -4.38 5.98 27.98
CA PRO A 576 -3.16 5.39 28.52
C PRO A 576 -2.03 5.40 27.49
N PRO A 577 -0.75 5.54 27.91
CA PRO A 577 0.39 5.49 26.99
C PRO A 577 0.63 4.10 26.37
N LYS A 578 0.02 3.05 26.91
CA LYS A 578 0.03 1.67 26.40
C LYS A 578 -1.21 0.91 26.85
N THR A 579 -1.61 -0.07 26.05
CA THR A 579 -2.71 -0.98 26.38
C THR A 579 -2.21 -2.24 27.08
N THR A 580 -3.10 -2.95 27.75
CA THR A 580 -2.81 -4.18 28.52
C THR A 580 -3.93 -5.19 28.34
N PHE A 581 -3.68 -6.46 28.67
CA PHE A 581 -4.72 -7.49 28.73
C PHE A 581 -5.79 -7.20 29.80
N TYR A 582 -5.47 -6.46 30.87
CA TYR A 582 -6.50 -6.00 31.81
C TYR A 582 -7.54 -5.13 31.11
N GLY A 583 -7.12 -4.20 30.28
CA GLY A 583 -8.03 -3.36 29.48
C GLY A 583 -8.83 -4.15 28.46
N LEU A 584 -8.27 -5.24 27.89
CA LEU A 584 -9.01 -6.14 27.01
C LEU A 584 -10.16 -6.84 27.76
N TYR A 585 -9.91 -7.40 28.93
CA TYR A 585 -10.95 -8.02 29.75
C TYR A 585 -12.01 -7.01 30.21
N ASP A 586 -11.59 -5.83 30.65
CA ASP A 586 -12.51 -4.75 31.04
C ASP A 586 -13.41 -4.32 29.87
N ARG A 587 -12.83 -4.18 28.67
CA ARG A 587 -13.56 -3.86 27.44
C ARG A 587 -14.58 -4.95 27.08
N SER A 588 -14.20 -6.23 27.19
CA SER A 588 -15.11 -7.35 26.94
C SER A 588 -16.30 -7.35 27.92
N LEU A 589 -16.03 -7.16 29.22
CA LEU A 589 -17.06 -7.10 30.25
C LEU A 589 -17.99 -5.90 30.06
N SER A 590 -17.47 -4.74 29.65
CA SER A 590 -18.25 -3.53 29.37
C SER A 590 -19.30 -3.72 28.27
N PHE A 591 -19.12 -4.73 27.40
CA PHE A 591 -20.05 -5.10 26.33
C PHE A 591 -20.72 -6.47 26.53
N ASP A 592 -20.78 -6.96 27.78
CA ASP A 592 -21.36 -8.27 28.15
C ASP A 592 -20.75 -9.45 27.38
N GLY A 593 -19.50 -9.37 26.94
CA GLY A 593 -18.85 -10.39 26.13
C GLY A 593 -19.55 -10.68 24.80
N ARG A 594 -20.28 -9.71 24.24
CA ARG A 594 -20.98 -9.88 22.95
C ARG A 594 -20.08 -9.50 21.76
N PRO A 595 -20.24 -10.15 20.60
CA PRO A 595 -19.50 -9.78 19.40
C PRO A 595 -19.65 -8.28 19.08
N PRO A 596 -18.58 -7.59 18.65
CA PRO A 596 -17.21 -8.09 18.43
C PRO A 596 -16.28 -8.06 19.65
N PHE A 597 -16.81 -7.94 20.86
CA PHE A 597 -16.07 -7.85 22.12
C PHE A 597 -16.07 -9.18 22.91
N ASP A 598 -16.46 -10.27 22.27
CA ASP A 598 -16.37 -11.62 22.84
C ASP A 598 -14.94 -12.17 22.73
N LEU A 599 -14.47 -12.78 23.82
CA LEU A 599 -13.17 -13.44 23.86
C LEU A 599 -13.29 -14.91 23.38
N PRO A 600 -12.21 -15.50 22.86
CA PRO A 600 -12.16 -16.93 22.63
C PRO A 600 -12.33 -17.69 23.95
N PRO A 601 -12.81 -18.96 23.90
CA PRO A 601 -13.04 -19.78 25.09
C PRO A 601 -11.78 -20.08 25.89
#